data_afaa6128825630187e6c5906fe3c8fa4
#
_entry.id   afaa6128825630187e6c5906fe3c8fa4
#
_cell.length_a   1.000
_cell.length_b   1.000
_cell.length_c   1.000
_cell.angle_alpha   90.00
_cell.angle_beta   90.00
_cell.angle_gamma   90.00
#
_symmetry.space_group_name_H-M   'P 1'
#
loop_
_entity.id
_entity.type
_entity.pdbx_description
1 polymer ?
#
loop_
_entity_poly.entity_id
_entity_poly.type
_entity_poly.pdbx_seq_one_letter_code
_entity_poly.pdbx_strand_id
1 'polypeptide(L)'
;MTHSWQIDRRHVLRGLGSFIALPLLNCMRPLHAAEAESPRRSAFIYIPNGVNTLDYQITTPGEGYEFSRSLKPLEKHRSVITPISGLHHPGGLGHHHNCQKIWLTGGQLGPTDRNTISVDQQMAEATAPFTRFHSLEISNKGESLAWTADGIRLPGMRR
;
A
#
# COMPACT_ATOMS: atom_id res chain seq x y z
N MET A 1 33.96 15.04 -16.79
CA MET A 1 32.98 16.04 -17.29
C MET A 1 31.83 15.24 -17.88
N THR A 2 30.75 15.04 -17.12
CA THR A 2 29.56 14.32 -17.56
C THR A 2 28.64 15.32 -18.24
N HIS A 3 28.54 15.26 -19.54
CA HIS A 3 27.54 16.01 -20.30
C HIS A 3 26.16 15.47 -19.97
N SER A 4 25.35 16.25 -19.23
CA SER A 4 23.94 15.94 -19.05
C SER A 4 23.19 16.25 -20.34
N TRP A 5 22.57 15.24 -20.94
CA TRP A 5 21.69 15.36 -22.10
C TRP A 5 20.34 15.95 -21.71
N GLN A 6 20.32 17.13 -21.11
CA GLN A 6 19.09 17.82 -20.76
C GLN A 6 18.75 18.82 -21.84
N ILE A 7 17.72 18.52 -22.62
CA ILE A 7 17.23 19.43 -23.67
C ILE A 7 16.28 20.43 -23.02
N ASP A 8 16.58 21.72 -23.12
CA ASP A 8 15.71 22.79 -22.63
C ASP A 8 14.40 22.80 -23.41
N ARG A 9 13.28 22.92 -22.72
CA ARG A 9 11.91 23.00 -23.30
C ARG A 9 11.79 24.02 -24.44
N ARG A 10 12.48 25.15 -24.32
CA ARG A 10 12.47 26.20 -25.35
C ARG A 10 13.12 25.77 -26.65
N HIS A 11 14.12 24.89 -26.62
CA HIS A 11 14.76 24.39 -27.82
C HIS A 11 13.90 23.39 -28.59
N VAL A 12 13.13 22.57 -27.88
CA VAL A 12 12.17 21.64 -28.49
C VAL A 12 11.03 22.39 -29.17
N LEU A 13 10.54 23.46 -28.53
CA LEU A 13 9.40 24.23 -29.06
C LEU A 13 9.79 25.15 -30.22
N ARG A 14 11.02 25.62 -30.29
CA ARG A 14 11.51 26.48 -31.41
C ARG A 14 11.82 25.71 -32.68
N GLY A 15 12.07 24.41 -32.58
CA GLY A 15 12.46 23.58 -33.75
C GLY A 15 11.31 23.12 -34.63
N LEU A 16 10.06 23.19 -34.19
CA LEU A 16 8.93 22.55 -34.89
C LEU A 16 7.84 23.49 -35.41
N GLY A 17 7.90 24.79 -35.17
CA GLY A 17 6.96 25.78 -35.77
C GLY A 17 5.46 25.51 -35.51
N SER A 18 5.09 24.54 -34.68
CA SER A 18 3.71 24.20 -34.34
C SER A 18 3.59 23.97 -32.83
N PHE A 19 2.62 24.63 -32.21
CA PHE A 19 2.23 24.40 -30.83
C PHE A 19 1.52 23.03 -30.73
N ILE A 20 2.31 21.97 -30.62
CA ILE A 20 1.77 20.70 -30.16
C ILE A 20 1.79 20.75 -28.64
N ALA A 21 0.62 20.75 -27.99
CA ALA A 21 0.48 20.53 -26.57
C ALA A 21 0.90 19.09 -26.26
N LEU A 22 2.22 18.85 -26.18
CA LEU A 22 2.74 17.56 -25.75
C LEU A 22 2.31 17.33 -24.29
N PRO A 23 1.70 16.18 -23.98
CA PRO A 23 1.46 15.83 -22.59
C PRO A 23 2.80 15.90 -21.84
N LEU A 24 2.78 16.44 -20.63
CA LEU A 24 3.96 16.56 -19.78
C LEU A 24 4.65 15.20 -19.65
N LEU A 25 5.70 14.99 -20.42
CA LEU A 25 6.51 13.80 -20.31
C LEU A 25 7.20 13.80 -18.95
N ASN A 26 7.21 12.67 -18.28
CA ASN A 26 7.84 12.52 -16.95
C ASN A 26 9.32 12.95 -16.90
N CYS A 27 9.99 12.98 -18.06
CA CYS A 27 11.36 13.50 -18.21
C CYS A 27 11.44 15.03 -18.23
N MET A 28 10.31 15.76 -18.34
CA MET A 28 10.25 17.22 -18.36
C MET A 28 9.99 17.80 -16.96
N ARG A 29 10.55 17.21 -15.92
CA ARG A 29 10.51 17.79 -14.57
C ARG A 29 11.18 19.18 -14.59
N PRO A 30 10.62 20.20 -13.93
CA PRO A 30 11.31 21.48 -13.78
C PRO A 30 12.63 21.27 -13.04
N LEU A 31 13.72 21.84 -13.55
CA LEU A 31 15.09 21.73 -13.01
C LEU A 31 15.23 22.23 -11.54
N HIS A 32 14.22 22.91 -11.02
CA HIS A 32 14.17 23.47 -9.66
C HIS A 32 13.05 22.88 -8.80
N ALA A 33 12.51 21.71 -9.16
CA ALA A 33 11.78 20.97 -8.15
C ALA A 33 12.83 20.59 -7.09
N ALA A 34 12.80 21.29 -5.94
CA ALA A 34 13.48 20.82 -4.74
C ALA A 34 13.24 19.33 -4.69
N GLU A 35 14.25 18.54 -4.36
CA GLU A 35 14.11 17.09 -4.19
C GLU A 35 12.96 16.87 -3.21
N ALA A 36 11.76 16.74 -3.75
CA ALA A 36 10.60 16.42 -2.95
C ALA A 36 10.90 15.04 -2.37
N GLU A 37 11.03 14.99 -1.06
CA GLU A 37 11.27 13.75 -0.34
C GLU A 37 10.25 12.72 -0.85
N SER A 38 10.74 11.60 -1.37
CA SER A 38 9.86 10.58 -1.93
C SER A 38 8.87 10.13 -0.86
N PRO A 39 7.57 10.11 -1.15
CA PRO A 39 6.59 9.71 -0.15
C PRO A 39 6.87 8.29 0.33
N ARG A 40 6.69 8.06 1.61
CA ARG A 40 6.81 6.72 2.20
C ARG A 40 5.79 5.79 1.55
N ARG A 41 6.20 4.55 1.32
CA ARG A 41 5.35 3.51 0.73
C ARG A 41 4.98 2.50 1.79
N SER A 42 3.74 2.04 1.74
CA SER A 42 3.23 0.99 2.62
C SER A 42 2.73 -0.19 1.79
N ALA A 43 2.89 -1.39 2.31
CA ALA A 43 2.36 -2.60 1.71
C ALA A 43 1.59 -3.38 2.77
N PHE A 44 0.37 -3.76 2.46
CA PHE A 44 -0.50 -4.57 3.29
C PHE A 44 -0.65 -5.95 2.65
N ILE A 45 -0.23 -6.99 3.35
CA ILE A 45 -0.23 -8.37 2.85
C ILE A 45 -1.15 -9.19 3.73
N TYR A 46 -2.26 -9.64 3.16
CA TYR A 46 -3.24 -10.48 3.83
C TYR A 46 -3.01 -11.96 3.51
N ILE A 47 -2.95 -12.78 4.55
CA ILE A 47 -2.87 -14.23 4.43
C ILE A 47 -4.26 -14.79 4.76
N PRO A 48 -5.01 -15.30 3.77
CA PRO A 48 -6.32 -15.91 4.01
C PRO A 48 -6.18 -17.20 4.84
N ASN A 49 -7.26 -17.59 5.50
CA ASN A 49 -7.35 -18.77 6.36
C ASN A 49 -6.47 -18.75 7.63
N GLY A 50 -5.77 -17.63 7.90
CA GLY A 50 -4.95 -17.49 9.09
C GLY A 50 -3.63 -18.28 9.04
N VAL A 51 -3.07 -18.51 10.21
CA VAL A 51 -1.79 -19.18 10.42
C VAL A 51 -1.94 -20.23 11.52
N ASN A 52 -1.06 -21.23 11.54
CA ASN A 52 -0.96 -22.15 12.66
C ASN A 52 -0.44 -21.38 13.90
N THR A 53 -1.31 -21.07 14.82
CA THR A 53 -0.97 -20.27 16.01
C THR A 53 0.09 -20.91 16.88
N LEU A 54 0.15 -22.24 16.97
CA LEU A 54 1.14 -22.95 17.77
C LEU A 54 2.58 -22.76 17.27
N ASP A 55 2.74 -22.65 15.95
CA ASP A 55 4.05 -22.50 15.30
C ASP A 55 4.34 -21.05 14.89
N TYR A 56 3.39 -20.13 15.05
CA TYR A 56 3.51 -18.74 14.59
C TYR A 56 3.59 -17.74 15.74
N GLN A 57 2.90 -18.03 16.84
CA GLN A 57 2.81 -17.10 17.95
C GLN A 57 4.16 -16.90 18.64
N ILE A 58 4.49 -15.66 18.95
CA ILE A 58 5.63 -15.31 19.80
C ILE A 58 5.18 -15.36 21.26
N THR A 59 5.83 -16.16 22.05
CA THR A 59 5.47 -16.42 23.45
C THR A 59 6.20 -15.52 24.45
N THR A 60 7.35 -14.96 24.05
CA THR A 60 8.17 -14.07 24.90
C THR A 60 8.02 -12.63 24.41
N PRO A 61 7.27 -11.77 25.10
CA PRO A 61 7.09 -10.37 24.70
C PRO A 61 8.34 -9.52 25.00
N GLY A 62 8.44 -8.35 24.36
CA GLY A 62 9.50 -7.36 24.58
C GLY A 62 10.66 -7.46 23.60
N GLU A 63 11.70 -6.68 23.80
CA GLU A 63 12.84 -6.57 22.87
C GLU A 63 13.61 -7.89 22.67
N GLY A 64 13.62 -8.74 23.69
CA GLY A 64 14.28 -10.05 23.69
C GLY A 64 13.42 -11.20 23.15
N TYR A 65 12.34 -10.92 22.38
CA TYR A 65 11.46 -11.98 21.88
C TYR A 65 12.21 -13.02 21.06
N GLU A 66 11.76 -14.27 21.14
CA GLU A 66 12.26 -15.37 20.34
C GLU A 66 11.34 -15.59 19.13
N PHE A 67 11.94 -15.77 17.95
CA PHE A 67 11.16 -16.11 16.77
C PHE A 67 10.58 -17.51 16.89
N SER A 68 9.29 -17.61 16.66
CA SER A 68 8.62 -18.89 16.53
C SER A 68 9.15 -19.67 15.32
N ARG A 69 8.86 -20.97 15.28
CA ARG A 69 9.32 -21.85 14.21
C ARG A 69 9.01 -21.31 12.81
N SER A 70 7.79 -20.81 12.58
CA SER A 70 7.36 -20.28 11.29
C SER A 70 8.01 -18.94 10.95
N LEU A 71 8.36 -18.14 11.95
CA LEU A 71 8.98 -16.84 11.78
C LEU A 71 10.51 -16.85 11.80
N LYS A 72 11.13 -17.99 12.13
CA LYS A 72 12.59 -18.16 12.20
C LYS A 72 13.34 -17.64 10.96
N PRO A 73 12.86 -17.83 9.72
CA PRO A 73 13.51 -17.27 8.52
C PRO A 73 13.64 -15.74 8.52
N LEU A 74 12.83 -15.04 9.31
CA LEU A 74 12.83 -13.58 9.43
C LEU A 74 13.85 -13.06 10.47
N GLU A 75 14.54 -13.93 11.18
CA GLU A 75 15.48 -13.56 12.26
C GLU A 75 16.56 -12.58 11.79
N LYS A 76 17.02 -12.71 10.55
CA LYS A 76 17.98 -11.78 9.93
C LYS A 76 17.45 -10.33 9.78
N HIS A 77 16.14 -10.14 9.89
CA HIS A 77 15.47 -8.85 9.81
C HIS A 77 14.96 -8.34 11.16
N ARG A 78 15.40 -8.93 12.26
CA ARG A 78 14.95 -8.61 13.63
C ARG A 78 14.92 -7.11 13.91
N SER A 79 15.93 -6.37 13.49
CA SER A 79 16.04 -4.92 13.73
C SER A 79 14.97 -4.06 13.08
N VAL A 80 14.23 -4.61 12.12
CA VAL A 80 13.20 -3.88 11.35
C VAL A 80 11.83 -4.55 11.42
N ILE A 81 11.66 -5.57 12.26
CA ILE A 81 10.40 -6.29 12.45
C ILE A 81 9.88 -6.06 13.86
N THR A 82 8.62 -5.72 13.96
CA THR A 82 7.87 -5.67 15.21
C THR A 82 6.71 -6.66 15.16
N PRO A 83 6.81 -7.84 15.76
CA PRO A 83 5.68 -8.75 15.87
C PRO A 83 4.64 -8.19 16.83
N ILE A 84 3.39 -8.18 16.42
CA ILE A 84 2.27 -7.73 17.25
C ILE A 84 1.31 -8.90 17.37
N SER A 85 0.95 -9.27 18.60
CA SER A 85 -0.01 -10.34 18.90
C SER A 85 -1.15 -9.82 19.77
N GLY A 86 -2.19 -10.64 19.93
CA GLY A 86 -3.33 -10.28 20.75
C GLY A 86 -4.30 -9.27 20.13
N LEU A 87 -4.09 -8.88 18.86
CA LEU A 87 -5.04 -8.03 18.16
C LEU A 87 -6.21 -8.86 17.63
N HIS A 88 -7.41 -8.32 17.75
CA HIS A 88 -8.62 -8.88 17.15
C HIS A 88 -9.51 -7.76 16.62
N HIS A 89 -10.33 -8.08 15.65
CA HIS A 89 -11.34 -7.16 15.14
C HIS A 89 -12.68 -7.45 15.83
N PRO A 90 -13.31 -6.48 16.54
CA PRO A 90 -14.56 -6.73 17.27
C PRO A 90 -15.71 -7.22 16.41
N GLY A 91 -15.75 -6.82 15.12
CA GLY A 91 -16.72 -7.29 14.13
C GLY A 91 -16.30 -8.56 13.38
N GLY A 92 -15.16 -9.15 13.72
CA GLY A 92 -14.66 -10.38 13.10
C GLY A 92 -15.38 -11.59 13.65
N LEU A 93 -16.16 -12.26 12.80
CA LEU A 93 -16.94 -13.43 13.17
C LEU A 93 -16.20 -14.75 12.98
N GLY A 94 -14.87 -14.74 12.89
CA GLY A 94 -14.06 -15.93 12.68
C GLY A 94 -14.27 -16.60 11.31
N HIS A 95 -14.95 -15.95 10.40
CA HIS A 95 -15.25 -16.48 9.07
C HIS A 95 -14.30 -15.84 8.04
N HIS A 96 -13.47 -16.61 7.38
CA HIS A 96 -12.39 -16.12 6.53
C HIS A 96 -12.84 -15.19 5.39
N HIS A 97 -14.02 -15.41 4.81
CA HIS A 97 -14.58 -14.50 3.79
C HIS A 97 -14.94 -13.12 4.35
N ASN A 98 -15.40 -13.05 5.60
CA ASN A 98 -15.71 -11.78 6.25
C ASN A 98 -14.44 -11.09 6.75
N CYS A 99 -13.47 -11.85 7.27
CA CYS A 99 -12.22 -11.29 7.75
C CYS A 99 -11.48 -10.51 6.66
N GLN A 100 -11.43 -10.99 5.43
CA GLN A 100 -10.80 -10.24 4.33
C GLN A 100 -11.52 -8.92 4.00
N LYS A 101 -12.83 -8.83 4.25
CA LYS A 101 -13.62 -7.63 3.98
C LYS A 101 -13.46 -6.56 5.05
N ILE A 102 -13.05 -6.91 6.26
CA ILE A 102 -12.95 -6.00 7.41
C ILE A 102 -11.52 -5.77 7.90
N TRP A 103 -10.55 -6.50 7.38
CA TRP A 103 -9.18 -6.57 7.92
C TRP A 103 -8.50 -5.21 8.07
N LEU A 104 -8.66 -4.31 7.10
CA LEU A 104 -8.06 -2.97 7.11
C LEU A 104 -9.03 -1.87 7.58
N THR A 105 -10.20 -2.23 8.08
CA THR A 105 -11.22 -1.28 8.52
C THR A 105 -11.48 -1.40 10.02
N GLY A 106 -12.06 -0.37 10.62
CA GLY A 106 -12.62 -0.44 11.99
C GLY A 106 -14.11 -0.81 12.02
N GLY A 107 -14.72 -1.04 10.86
CA GLY A 107 -16.15 -1.23 10.72
C GLY A 107 -16.57 -2.70 10.78
N GLN A 108 -17.86 -2.91 10.97
CA GLN A 108 -18.52 -4.19 10.87
C GLN A 108 -19.22 -4.29 9.53
N LEU A 109 -19.23 -5.48 8.91
CA LEU A 109 -20.04 -5.71 7.74
C LEU A 109 -21.51 -5.60 8.09
N GLY A 110 -22.16 -4.61 7.50
CA GLY A 110 -23.61 -4.51 7.54
C GLY A 110 -24.29 -5.38 6.48
N PRO A 111 -25.63 -5.41 6.49
CA PRO A 111 -26.42 -6.17 5.52
C PRO A 111 -26.24 -5.67 4.06
N THR A 112 -25.69 -4.49 3.87
CA THR A 112 -25.53 -3.84 2.56
C THR A 112 -24.18 -4.06 1.91
N ASP A 113 -23.32 -4.90 2.44
CA ASP A 113 -21.95 -5.15 1.94
C ASP A 113 -21.10 -3.86 1.81
N ARG A 114 -21.41 -2.84 2.64
CA ARG A 114 -20.66 -1.60 2.79
C ARG A 114 -19.82 -1.63 4.05
N ASN A 115 -18.70 -0.91 4.03
CA ASN A 115 -17.82 -0.80 5.18
C ASN A 115 -17.33 0.65 5.35
N THR A 116 -16.51 0.90 6.36
CA THR A 116 -15.82 2.18 6.54
C THR A 116 -14.56 2.21 5.69
N ILE A 117 -14.00 3.42 5.49
CA ILE A 117 -12.72 3.57 4.81
C ILE A 117 -11.65 2.68 5.43
N SER A 118 -10.86 2.03 4.61
CA SER A 118 -9.73 1.22 5.07
C SER A 118 -8.48 2.07 5.30
N VAL A 119 -7.61 1.64 6.21
CA VAL A 119 -6.42 2.38 6.60
C VAL A 119 -5.44 2.61 5.43
N ASP A 120 -5.34 1.66 4.51
CA ASP A 120 -4.53 1.79 3.29
C ASP A 120 -5.04 2.93 2.40
N GLN A 121 -6.35 3.14 2.31
CA GLN A 121 -6.94 4.24 1.55
C GLN A 121 -6.79 5.59 2.25
N GLN A 122 -6.83 5.65 3.58
CA GLN A 122 -6.47 6.86 4.31
C GLN A 122 -5.01 7.25 4.07
N MET A 123 -4.10 6.28 4.04
CA MET A 123 -2.70 6.51 3.70
C MET A 123 -2.52 6.92 2.23
N ALA A 124 -3.29 6.33 1.32
CA ALA A 124 -3.31 6.67 -0.09
C ALA A 124 -3.73 8.13 -0.32
N GLU A 125 -4.77 8.60 0.36
CA GLU A 125 -5.19 10.01 0.32
C GLU A 125 -4.08 10.96 0.76
N ALA A 126 -3.35 10.63 1.84
CA ALA A 126 -2.25 11.45 2.33
C ALA A 126 -1.06 11.52 1.34
N THR A 127 -0.85 10.50 0.54
CA THR A 127 0.25 10.44 -0.45
C THR A 127 -0.18 10.83 -1.87
N ALA A 128 -1.47 10.97 -2.12
CA ALA A 128 -2.04 11.29 -3.42
C ALA A 128 -1.37 12.47 -4.16
N PRO A 129 -1.06 13.61 -3.51
CA PRO A 129 -0.43 14.73 -4.19
C PRO A 129 0.98 14.43 -4.74
N PHE A 130 1.64 13.39 -4.24
CA PHE A 130 3.03 13.06 -4.53
C PHE A 130 3.19 11.85 -5.44
N THR A 131 2.10 11.17 -5.79
CA THR A 131 2.14 9.91 -6.53
C THR A 131 1.20 9.91 -7.72
N ARG A 132 1.57 9.23 -8.80
CA ARG A 132 0.71 9.04 -9.97
C ARG A 132 -0.46 8.11 -9.69
N PHE A 133 -0.22 7.06 -8.91
CA PHE A 133 -1.22 6.11 -8.44
C PHE A 133 -1.21 6.17 -6.92
N HIS A 134 -2.35 6.42 -6.33
CA HIS A 134 -2.47 6.59 -4.88
C HIS A 134 -2.34 5.25 -4.17
N SER A 135 -2.94 4.21 -4.74
CA SER A 135 -2.84 2.83 -4.27
C SER A 135 -2.85 1.83 -5.43
N LEU A 136 -2.43 0.62 -5.16
CA LEU A 136 -2.43 -0.51 -6.10
C LEU A 136 -2.99 -1.73 -5.38
N GLU A 137 -4.19 -2.13 -5.78
CA GLU A 137 -4.88 -3.28 -5.21
C GLU A 137 -4.58 -4.53 -6.04
N ILE A 138 -3.76 -5.43 -5.52
CA ILE A 138 -3.35 -6.64 -6.23
C ILE A 138 -4.06 -7.86 -5.63
N SER A 139 -4.72 -8.65 -6.47
CA SER A 139 -5.46 -9.82 -6.04
C SER A 139 -5.48 -10.91 -7.11
N ASN A 140 -5.46 -12.16 -6.70
CA ASN A 140 -5.63 -13.30 -7.59
C ASN A 140 -7.08 -13.55 -8.00
N LYS A 141 -8.05 -13.01 -7.24
CA LYS A 141 -9.50 -13.18 -7.48
C LYS A 141 -10.20 -11.91 -8.00
N GLY A 142 -9.51 -10.78 -8.03
CA GLY A 142 -10.09 -9.50 -8.43
C GLY A 142 -10.84 -8.76 -7.32
N GLU A 143 -10.86 -9.29 -6.11
CA GLU A 143 -11.37 -8.63 -4.92
C GLU A 143 -10.21 -7.97 -4.16
N SER A 144 -10.39 -6.76 -3.65
CA SER A 144 -9.38 -6.09 -2.84
C SER A 144 -9.73 -6.11 -1.35
N LEU A 145 -8.80 -5.64 -0.52
CA LEU A 145 -9.02 -5.40 0.91
C LEU A 145 -9.45 -3.94 1.17
N ALA A 146 -9.39 -3.11 0.15
CA ALA A 146 -9.51 -1.67 0.22
C ALA A 146 -10.96 -1.18 0.10
N TRP A 147 -11.31 -0.17 0.92
CA TRP A 147 -12.61 0.46 0.96
C TRP A 147 -12.49 1.98 0.89
N THR A 148 -13.29 2.60 0.04
CA THR A 148 -13.35 4.06 -0.07
C THR A 148 -14.04 4.69 1.14
N ALA A 149 -13.94 6.02 1.27
CA ALA A 149 -14.68 6.78 2.28
C ALA A 149 -16.21 6.62 2.16
N ASP A 150 -16.71 6.41 0.94
CA ASP A 150 -18.13 6.15 0.68
C ASP A 150 -18.57 4.72 1.01
N GLY A 151 -17.67 3.90 1.54
CA GLY A 151 -17.96 2.51 1.91
C GLY A 151 -18.08 1.57 0.71
N ILE A 152 -17.43 1.88 -0.40
CA ILE A 152 -17.40 1.06 -1.60
C ILE A 152 -16.07 0.31 -1.65
N ARG A 153 -16.14 -1.00 -1.89
CA ARG A 153 -14.95 -1.84 -2.04
C ARG A 153 -14.28 -1.56 -3.39
N LEU A 154 -12.97 -1.30 -3.37
CA LEU A 154 -12.21 -1.10 -4.60
C LEU A 154 -12.00 -2.44 -5.33
N PRO A 155 -11.95 -2.42 -6.67
CA PRO A 155 -11.62 -3.62 -7.43
C PRO A 155 -10.13 -3.96 -7.29
N GLY A 156 -9.83 -5.26 -7.23
CA GLY A 156 -8.45 -5.73 -7.28
C GLY A 156 -8.00 -5.97 -8.73
N MET A 157 -6.78 -5.56 -9.03
CA MET A 157 -6.14 -5.91 -10.31
C MET A 157 -5.77 -7.39 -10.30
N ARG A 158 -6.20 -8.11 -11.31
CA ARG A 158 -5.78 -9.49 -11.55
C ARG A 158 -4.44 -9.50 -12.30
N ARG A 159 -3.63 -10.46 -11.94
CA ARG A 159 -2.43 -10.81 -12.68
C ARG A 159 -2.78 -11.77 -13.82
#